data_5eeee8aa378189f717b2f4dea569c7cf
#
_entry.id   5eeee8aa378189f717b2f4dea569c7cf
#
_cell.length_a   1.000
_cell.length_b   1.000
_cell.length_c   1.000
_cell.angle_alpha   90.00
_cell.angle_beta   90.00
_cell.angle_gamma   90.00
#
_symmetry.space_group_name_H-M   'P 1'
#
loop_
_entity.id
_entity.type
_entity.pdbx_description
1 polymer ?
#
loop_
_entity_poly.entity_id
_entity_poly.type
_entity_poly.pdbx_seq_one_letter_code
_entity_poly.pdbx_strand_id
1 'polypeptide(L)'
;MKLIKKKIKGLFEIKLKKKKDKRGYFMRVCDNDLLNKKKLSNNWIHFNESFTKKKGTFRGFHYQEKPYQESKLVRVVKGSIQDIIIDLRKKSKTYLSHVSIIVSEGKNMVFIPKGCAHGFCTLQSNCIISYFHDNIYKKSKERGILWKSKKLKIKFKVKPKYINKKDSKYKDISFIKKF
;
A
#
# COMPACT_ATOMS: atom_id res chain seq x y z
N MET A 1 -11.98 -6.45 -13.98
CA MET A 1 -10.99 -6.61 -12.88
C MET A 1 -11.20 -7.95 -12.19
N LYS A 2 -10.16 -8.53 -11.54
CA LYS A 2 -10.26 -9.77 -10.74
C LYS A 2 -9.59 -9.52 -9.38
N LEU A 3 -10.30 -9.77 -8.28
CA LEU A 3 -9.80 -9.65 -6.91
C LEU A 3 -9.22 -10.99 -6.46
N ILE A 4 -7.97 -10.96 -5.97
CA ILE A 4 -7.23 -12.12 -5.45
C ILE A 4 -6.98 -11.88 -3.96
N LYS A 5 -7.63 -12.66 -3.09
CA LYS A 5 -7.41 -12.59 -1.63
C LYS A 5 -5.95 -12.88 -1.28
N LYS A 6 -5.44 -12.17 -0.29
CA LYS A 6 -4.12 -12.42 0.28
C LYS A 6 -4.25 -12.95 1.72
N LYS A 7 -3.12 -13.36 2.32
CA LYS A 7 -3.08 -13.94 3.67
C LYS A 7 -3.70 -13.01 4.73
N ILE A 8 -3.48 -11.70 4.64
CA ILE A 8 -4.06 -10.70 5.54
C ILE A 8 -5.54 -10.54 5.18
N LYS A 9 -6.45 -10.75 6.15
CA LYS A 9 -7.91 -10.60 5.94
C LYS A 9 -8.25 -9.20 5.45
N GLY A 10 -8.98 -9.12 4.33
CA GLY A 10 -9.39 -7.86 3.67
C GLY A 10 -8.33 -7.26 2.74
N LEU A 11 -7.14 -7.83 2.65
CA LEU A 11 -6.12 -7.45 1.68
C LEU A 11 -6.38 -8.17 0.35
N PHE A 12 -6.42 -7.39 -0.75
CA PHE A 12 -6.61 -7.94 -2.09
C PHE A 12 -5.56 -7.39 -3.06
N GLU A 13 -5.04 -8.26 -3.89
CA GLU A 13 -4.45 -7.87 -5.16
C GLU A 13 -5.55 -7.80 -6.21
N ILE A 14 -5.63 -6.71 -6.96
CA ILE A 14 -6.62 -6.48 -8.00
C ILE A 14 -5.94 -6.54 -9.36
N LYS A 15 -6.18 -7.58 -10.13
CA LYS A 15 -5.68 -7.68 -11.51
C LYS A 15 -6.48 -6.75 -12.41
N LEU A 16 -5.78 -5.90 -13.13
CA LEU A 16 -6.35 -4.96 -14.10
C LEU A 16 -6.51 -5.64 -15.47
N LYS A 17 -7.51 -5.19 -16.23
CA LYS A 17 -7.74 -5.66 -17.61
C LYS A 17 -7.72 -4.45 -18.54
N LYS A 18 -6.77 -4.41 -19.46
CA LYS A 18 -6.70 -3.46 -20.56
C LYS A 18 -7.56 -3.95 -21.73
N LYS A 19 -8.44 -3.10 -22.23
CA LYS A 19 -9.12 -3.28 -23.54
C LYS A 19 -8.32 -2.49 -24.57
N LYS A 20 -7.67 -3.17 -25.50
CA LYS A 20 -6.76 -2.57 -26.48
C LYS A 20 -7.46 -2.43 -27.84
N ASP A 21 -7.17 -1.35 -28.55
CA ASP A 21 -7.48 -1.14 -29.95
C ASP A 21 -6.34 -0.37 -30.66
N LYS A 22 -6.55 0.07 -31.92
CA LYS A 22 -5.52 0.79 -32.71
C LYS A 22 -5.11 2.15 -32.09
N ARG A 23 -5.90 2.72 -31.17
CA ARG A 23 -5.62 4.00 -30.49
C ARG A 23 -4.86 3.83 -29.18
N GLY A 24 -4.73 2.59 -28.65
CA GLY A 24 -4.08 2.31 -27.38
C GLY A 24 -4.90 1.37 -26.50
N TYR A 25 -5.24 1.79 -25.27
CA TYR A 25 -6.08 0.96 -24.39
C TYR A 25 -6.99 1.81 -23.50
N PHE A 26 -8.13 1.23 -23.17
CA PHE A 26 -8.98 1.64 -22.07
C PHE A 26 -8.83 0.66 -20.90
N MET A 27 -8.77 1.18 -19.66
CA MET A 27 -8.65 0.38 -18.45
C MET A 27 -9.46 1.02 -17.32
N ARG A 28 -10.39 0.25 -16.73
CA ARG A 28 -11.08 0.67 -15.52
C ARG A 28 -10.14 0.48 -14.33
N VAL A 29 -9.86 1.55 -13.59
CA VAL A 29 -8.93 1.55 -12.46
C VAL A 29 -9.63 1.49 -11.10
N CYS A 30 -10.92 1.86 -11.03
CA CYS A 30 -11.76 1.68 -9.86
C CYS A 30 -13.15 1.20 -10.29
N ASP A 31 -13.75 0.33 -9.50
CA ASP A 31 -15.07 -0.24 -9.76
C ASP A 31 -15.79 -0.40 -8.41
N ASN A 32 -16.60 0.58 -8.08
CA ASN A 32 -17.29 0.62 -6.79
C ASN A 32 -18.28 -0.53 -6.63
N ASP A 33 -18.94 -0.97 -7.71
CA ASP A 33 -19.86 -2.12 -7.67
C ASP A 33 -19.12 -3.40 -7.28
N LEU A 34 -17.94 -3.62 -7.88
CA LEU A 34 -17.09 -4.76 -7.55
C LEU A 34 -16.60 -4.70 -6.10
N LEU A 35 -16.21 -3.53 -5.61
CA LEU A 35 -15.78 -3.33 -4.23
C LEU A 35 -16.93 -3.56 -3.25
N ASN A 36 -18.13 -3.03 -3.54
CA ASN A 36 -19.36 -3.23 -2.75
C ASN A 36 -19.73 -4.71 -2.64
N LYS A 37 -19.75 -5.44 -3.76
CA LYS A 37 -20.00 -6.90 -3.78
C LYS A 37 -19.05 -7.68 -2.87
N LYS A 38 -17.86 -7.14 -2.60
CA LYS A 38 -16.87 -7.73 -1.68
C LYS A 38 -16.88 -7.10 -0.30
N LYS A 39 -17.83 -6.21 0.00
CA LYS A 39 -17.93 -5.46 1.27
C LYS A 39 -16.64 -4.71 1.61
N LEU A 40 -15.97 -4.18 0.59
CA LEU A 40 -14.77 -3.36 0.72
C LEU A 40 -15.17 -1.89 0.71
N SER A 41 -14.34 -1.03 1.33
CA SER A 41 -14.56 0.41 1.28
C SER A 41 -14.49 0.93 -0.16
N ASN A 42 -15.38 1.83 -0.51
CA ASN A 42 -15.51 2.45 -1.83
C ASN A 42 -15.86 3.95 -1.76
N ASN A 43 -15.95 4.49 -0.55
CA ASN A 43 -16.13 5.93 -0.35
C ASN A 43 -14.74 6.60 -0.26
N TRP A 44 -14.19 6.93 -1.43
CA TRP A 44 -12.86 7.54 -1.54
C TRP A 44 -12.94 9.05 -1.34
N ILE A 45 -12.18 9.56 -0.36
CA ILE A 45 -12.15 10.98 0.03
C ILE A 45 -10.94 11.69 -0.59
N HIS A 46 -9.76 11.06 -0.51
CA HIS A 46 -8.54 11.64 -1.04
C HIS A 46 -7.98 10.82 -2.20
N PHE A 47 -7.52 11.51 -3.24
CA PHE A 47 -6.83 10.98 -4.40
C PHE A 47 -5.46 11.66 -4.47
N ASN A 48 -4.41 10.94 -4.11
CA ASN A 48 -3.06 11.46 -4.04
C ASN A 48 -2.17 10.81 -5.09
N GLU A 49 -1.14 11.50 -5.51
CA GLU A 49 -0.10 10.97 -6.38
C GLU A 49 1.27 11.31 -5.83
N SER A 50 2.23 10.39 -5.99
CA SER A 50 3.63 10.65 -5.68
C SER A 50 4.52 10.27 -6.86
N PHE A 51 5.44 11.18 -7.21
CA PHE A 51 6.56 10.90 -8.11
C PHE A 51 7.77 10.48 -7.29
N THR A 52 8.45 9.40 -7.71
CA THR A 52 9.63 8.86 -7.03
C THR A 52 10.75 8.64 -8.05
N LYS A 53 11.75 9.54 -8.02
CA LYS A 53 12.79 9.65 -9.04
C LYS A 53 13.72 8.44 -9.11
N LYS A 54 14.14 7.88 -7.96
CA LYS A 54 15.23 6.90 -7.90
C LYS A 54 14.74 5.49 -7.58
N LYS A 55 15.27 4.46 -8.25
CA LYS A 55 15.14 3.06 -7.87
C LYS A 55 15.73 2.83 -6.48
N GLY A 56 15.10 1.96 -5.68
CA GLY A 56 15.51 1.71 -4.29
C GLY A 56 15.10 2.82 -3.32
N THR A 57 14.16 3.70 -3.70
CA THR A 57 13.54 4.62 -2.76
C THR A 57 12.48 3.88 -1.96
N PHE A 58 12.58 3.97 -0.64
CA PHE A 58 11.58 3.45 0.29
C PHE A 58 10.75 4.59 0.88
N ARG A 59 9.43 4.38 0.96
CA ARG A 59 8.46 5.26 1.64
C ARG A 59 7.60 4.41 2.55
N GLY A 60 7.62 4.67 3.85
CA GLY A 60 6.86 3.90 4.83
C GLY A 60 7.65 3.54 6.09
N PHE A 61 7.13 2.64 6.91
CA PHE A 61 5.73 2.19 6.86
C PHE A 61 4.85 3.21 7.55
N HIS A 62 3.73 3.57 6.94
CA HIS A 62 2.82 4.56 7.48
C HIS A 62 1.44 3.97 7.77
N TYR A 63 0.80 4.47 8.83
CA TYR A 63 -0.58 4.19 9.18
C TYR A 63 -1.16 5.34 10.01
N GLN A 64 -2.47 5.41 10.15
CA GLN A 64 -3.14 6.33 11.05
C GLN A 64 -3.81 5.57 12.21
N GLU A 65 -3.78 6.16 13.42
CA GLU A 65 -4.49 5.66 14.59
C GLU A 65 -5.99 5.95 14.48
N LYS A 66 -6.80 5.21 15.25
CA LYS A 66 -8.24 5.47 15.40
C LYS A 66 -8.49 6.92 15.87
N PRO A 67 -9.58 7.54 15.44
CA PRO A 67 -10.59 7.06 14.48
C PRO A 67 -10.22 7.28 13.01
N TYR A 68 -9.00 7.74 12.70
CA TYR A 68 -8.53 8.15 11.38
C TYR A 68 -7.91 7.01 10.55
N GLN A 69 -8.08 5.76 10.97
CA GLN A 69 -7.67 4.62 10.16
C GLN A 69 -8.30 4.66 8.77
N GLU A 70 -7.53 4.33 7.77
CA GLU A 70 -7.93 4.40 6.37
C GLU A 70 -7.70 3.10 5.63
N SER A 71 -8.59 2.75 4.71
CA SER A 71 -8.30 1.80 3.65
C SER A 71 -7.60 2.54 2.52
N LYS A 72 -6.76 1.84 1.77
CA LYS A 72 -6.05 2.40 0.62
C LYS A 72 -6.25 1.53 -0.61
N LEU A 73 -6.40 2.18 -1.75
CA LEU A 73 -6.26 1.53 -3.05
C LEU A 73 -5.01 2.09 -3.72
N VAL A 74 -3.99 1.25 -3.89
CA VAL A 74 -2.67 1.66 -4.38
C VAL A 74 -2.47 1.18 -5.81
N ARG A 75 -2.15 2.09 -6.70
CA ARG A 75 -1.90 1.85 -8.12
C ARG A 75 -0.56 2.41 -8.54
N VAL A 76 0.20 1.66 -9.34
CA VAL A 76 1.36 2.19 -10.07
C VAL A 76 0.90 2.69 -11.43
N VAL A 77 1.02 3.99 -11.64
CA VAL A 77 0.70 4.68 -12.91
C VAL A 77 1.85 4.50 -13.89
N LYS A 78 3.11 4.61 -13.39
CA LYS A 78 4.35 4.40 -14.16
C LYS A 78 5.36 3.65 -13.33
N GLY A 79 6.00 2.64 -13.91
CA GLY A 79 7.06 1.86 -13.30
C GLY A 79 6.60 0.64 -12.50
N SER A 80 7.34 0.29 -11.44
CA SER A 80 7.07 -0.89 -10.60
C SER A 80 7.60 -0.69 -9.19
N ILE A 81 6.85 -1.20 -8.20
CA ILE A 81 7.20 -1.17 -6.78
C ILE A 81 7.06 -2.56 -6.15
N GLN A 82 7.80 -2.79 -5.09
CA GLN A 82 7.48 -3.81 -4.09
C GLN A 82 6.65 -3.15 -3.00
N ASP A 83 5.37 -3.47 -2.97
CA ASP A 83 4.39 -2.97 -2.01
C ASP A 83 4.32 -3.90 -0.82
N ILE A 84 4.39 -3.38 0.42
CA ILE A 84 4.52 -4.18 1.64
C ILE A 84 3.48 -3.71 2.63
N ILE A 85 2.66 -4.64 3.09
CA ILE A 85 1.53 -4.40 3.99
C ILE A 85 1.74 -5.21 5.27
N ILE A 86 1.65 -4.55 6.43
CA ILE A 86 1.81 -5.15 7.76
C ILE A 86 0.47 -5.09 8.48
N ASP A 87 -0.02 -6.21 8.98
CA ASP A 87 -1.26 -6.27 9.77
C ASP A 87 -1.00 -5.83 11.22
N LEU A 88 -1.61 -4.70 11.62
CA LEU A 88 -1.50 -4.17 12.99
C LEU A 88 -2.72 -4.47 13.87
N ARG A 89 -3.70 -5.19 13.35
CA ARG A 89 -4.96 -5.51 14.05
C ARG A 89 -4.73 -6.65 15.04
N LYS A 90 -4.77 -6.37 16.34
CA LYS A 90 -4.52 -7.34 17.43
C LYS A 90 -5.29 -8.65 17.35
N LYS A 91 -6.60 -8.53 17.05
CA LYS A 91 -7.49 -9.70 16.97
C LYS A 91 -7.34 -10.46 15.64
N SER A 92 -6.42 -10.04 14.76
CA SER A 92 -6.17 -10.74 13.50
C SER A 92 -5.26 -11.95 13.69
N LYS A 93 -5.60 -13.07 13.05
CA LYS A 93 -4.73 -14.24 12.95
C LYS A 93 -3.37 -13.95 12.28
N THR A 94 -3.27 -12.83 11.57
CA THR A 94 -2.05 -12.35 10.89
C THR A 94 -1.41 -11.13 11.55
N TYR A 95 -1.72 -10.88 12.83
CA TYR A 95 -1.14 -9.78 13.58
C TYR A 95 0.39 -9.79 13.49
N LEU A 96 1.00 -8.64 13.16
CA LEU A 96 2.43 -8.42 12.91
C LEU A 96 3.03 -9.23 11.75
N SER A 97 2.22 -10.00 11.01
CA SER A 97 2.66 -10.58 9.74
C SER A 97 2.63 -9.52 8.64
N HIS A 98 3.43 -9.75 7.60
CA HIS A 98 3.41 -8.90 6.41
C HIS A 98 3.12 -9.69 5.14
N VAL A 99 2.67 -9.00 4.13
CA VAL A 99 2.52 -9.47 2.74
C VAL A 99 3.26 -8.52 1.82
N SER A 100 4.01 -9.06 0.88
CA SER A 100 4.73 -8.31 -0.15
C SER A 100 4.15 -8.63 -1.52
N ILE A 101 3.81 -7.59 -2.29
CA ILE A 101 3.21 -7.70 -3.63
C ILE A 101 4.00 -6.82 -4.59
N ILE A 102 4.34 -7.36 -5.76
CA ILE A 102 4.89 -6.54 -6.84
C ILE A 102 3.71 -5.86 -7.56
N VAL A 103 3.70 -4.54 -7.52
CA VAL A 103 2.70 -3.73 -8.22
C VAL A 103 3.37 -3.04 -9.38
N SER A 104 2.82 -3.23 -10.58
CA SER A 104 3.41 -2.71 -11.81
C SER A 104 2.37 -2.03 -12.68
N GLU A 105 2.82 -1.05 -13.44
CA GLU A 105 2.03 -0.29 -14.39
C GLU A 105 1.09 -1.17 -15.23
N GLY A 106 -0.20 -0.85 -15.16
CA GLY A 106 -1.24 -1.49 -15.96
C GLY A 106 -1.48 -2.98 -15.72
N LYS A 107 -0.83 -3.59 -14.70
CA LYS A 107 -0.98 -5.02 -14.38
C LYS A 107 -1.91 -5.26 -13.21
N ASN A 108 -1.65 -4.59 -12.09
CA ASN A 108 -2.39 -4.81 -10.85
C ASN A 108 -2.39 -3.57 -9.95
N MET A 109 -3.22 -3.64 -8.94
CA MET A 109 -3.36 -2.69 -7.83
C MET A 109 -3.47 -3.47 -6.53
N VAL A 110 -3.40 -2.77 -5.39
CA VAL A 110 -3.58 -3.37 -4.07
C VAL A 110 -4.66 -2.61 -3.30
N PHE A 111 -5.67 -3.34 -2.81
CA PHE A 111 -6.61 -2.83 -1.80
C PHE A 111 -6.09 -3.22 -0.42
N ILE A 112 -5.79 -2.23 0.42
CA ILE A 112 -5.26 -2.38 1.78
C ILE A 112 -6.36 -2.01 2.78
N PRO A 113 -6.74 -2.91 3.71
CA PRO A 113 -7.80 -2.63 4.68
C PRO A 113 -7.30 -1.73 5.83
N LYS A 114 -8.24 -1.09 6.53
CA LYS A 114 -8.01 -0.35 7.77
C LYS A 114 -7.23 -1.20 8.79
N GLY A 115 -6.38 -0.54 9.57
CA GLY A 115 -5.57 -1.19 10.60
C GLY A 115 -4.33 -1.90 10.09
N CYS A 116 -3.91 -1.62 8.86
CA CYS A 116 -2.64 -2.07 8.30
C CYS A 116 -1.67 -0.91 8.16
N ALA A 117 -0.38 -1.16 8.40
CA ALA A 117 0.68 -0.25 7.96
C ALA A 117 1.10 -0.59 6.53
N HIS A 118 1.48 0.44 5.77
CA HIS A 118 1.80 0.36 4.36
C HIS A 118 3.11 1.06 4.04
N GLY A 119 3.92 0.47 3.19
CA GLY A 119 5.12 1.06 2.63
C GLY A 119 5.55 0.36 1.35
N PHE A 120 6.36 1.02 0.55
CA PHE A 120 6.86 0.44 -0.70
C PHE A 120 8.31 0.78 -0.97
N CYS A 121 8.95 -0.08 -1.75
CA CYS A 121 10.28 0.17 -2.33
C CYS A 121 10.17 0.18 -3.86
N THR A 122 10.70 1.23 -4.51
CA THR A 122 10.69 1.32 -5.98
C THR A 122 11.66 0.32 -6.59
N LEU A 123 11.19 -0.42 -7.60
CA LEU A 123 11.98 -1.40 -8.36
C LEU A 123 12.57 -0.79 -9.64
N GLN A 124 12.10 0.38 -10.02
CA GLN A 124 12.54 1.17 -11.16
C GLN A 124 12.72 2.63 -10.77
N SER A 125 13.38 3.42 -11.60
CA SER A 125 13.41 4.88 -11.48
C SER A 125 12.16 5.50 -12.11
N ASN A 126 11.86 6.75 -11.74
CA ASN A 126 10.75 7.55 -12.27
C ASN A 126 9.39 6.87 -12.10
N CYS A 127 9.14 6.28 -10.92
CA CYS A 127 7.86 5.69 -10.58
C CYS A 127 6.81 6.75 -10.22
N ILE A 128 5.59 6.58 -10.71
CA ILE A 128 4.41 7.37 -10.34
C ILE A 128 3.41 6.44 -9.67
N ILE A 129 3.05 6.75 -8.43
CA ILE A 129 2.15 5.94 -7.62
C ILE A 129 0.95 6.80 -7.21
N SER A 130 -0.25 6.31 -7.48
CA SER A 130 -1.53 6.93 -7.14
C SER A 130 -2.18 6.17 -5.99
N TYR A 131 -2.81 6.92 -5.07
CA TYR A 131 -3.44 6.40 -3.85
C TYR A 131 -4.84 6.96 -3.70
N PHE A 132 -5.78 6.09 -3.37
CA PHE A 132 -7.12 6.47 -2.95
C PHE A 132 -7.25 6.15 -1.46
N HIS A 133 -7.81 7.06 -0.69
CA HIS A 133 -8.00 6.93 0.76
C HIS A 133 -9.47 7.15 1.12
N ASP A 134 -10.00 6.32 2.01
CA ASP A 134 -11.40 6.37 2.47
C ASP A 134 -11.56 7.11 3.81
N ASN A 135 -10.55 7.84 4.24
CA ASN A 135 -10.62 8.69 5.43
C ASN A 135 -9.69 9.90 5.27
N ILE A 136 -9.94 10.94 6.07
CA ILE A 136 -9.13 12.16 6.07
C ILE A 136 -7.74 11.93 6.68
N TYR A 137 -6.76 12.65 6.18
CA TYR A 137 -5.44 12.68 6.78
C TYR A 137 -5.41 13.56 8.03
N LYS A 138 -4.92 13.01 9.15
CA LYS A 138 -4.71 13.74 10.40
C LYS A 138 -3.25 13.58 10.85
N LYS A 139 -2.45 14.62 10.69
CA LYS A 139 -1.01 14.62 11.02
C LYS A 139 -0.71 14.14 12.44
N SER A 140 -1.52 14.55 13.43
CA SER A 140 -1.36 14.13 14.83
C SER A 140 -1.62 12.63 15.07
N LYS A 141 -2.29 11.95 14.13
CA LYS A 141 -2.62 10.52 14.18
C LYS A 141 -1.78 9.67 13.24
N GLU A 142 -0.94 10.29 12.42
CA GLU A 142 0.03 9.56 11.59
C GLU A 142 1.10 8.92 12.47
N ARG A 143 1.41 7.67 12.19
CA ARG A 143 2.47 6.88 12.83
C ARG A 143 3.25 6.12 11.78
N GLY A 144 4.42 5.64 12.19
CA GLY A 144 5.24 4.81 11.31
C GLY A 144 5.99 3.71 12.04
N ILE A 145 6.48 2.77 11.24
CA ILE A 145 7.30 1.65 11.68
C ILE A 145 8.62 1.70 10.94
N LEU A 146 9.71 1.45 11.63
CA LEU A 146 11.05 1.42 11.05
C LEU A 146 11.13 0.35 9.95
N TRP A 147 11.52 0.76 8.75
CA TRP A 147 11.60 -0.10 7.57
C TRP A 147 12.53 -1.32 7.72
N LYS A 148 13.60 -1.19 8.50
CA LYS A 148 14.60 -2.23 8.77
C LYS A 148 14.33 -3.05 10.03
N SER A 149 13.09 -3.07 10.53
CA SER A 149 12.72 -3.86 11.71
C SER A 149 13.06 -5.33 11.51
N LYS A 150 13.99 -5.84 12.35
CA LYS A 150 14.45 -7.25 12.29
C LYS A 150 13.31 -8.24 12.55
N LYS A 151 12.35 -7.86 13.39
CA LYS A 151 11.18 -8.70 13.73
C LYS A 151 10.29 -8.98 12.53
N LEU A 152 10.21 -8.06 11.56
CA LEU A 152 9.39 -8.24 10.36
C LEU A 152 10.01 -9.18 9.33
N LYS A 153 11.34 -9.37 9.33
CA LYS A 153 12.06 -10.24 8.39
C LYS A 153 11.71 -9.98 6.92
N ILE A 154 11.54 -8.71 6.55
CA ILE A 154 11.13 -8.32 5.20
C ILE A 154 12.27 -8.58 4.22
N LYS A 155 11.98 -9.35 3.15
CA LYS A 155 12.90 -9.58 2.04
C LYS A 155 12.65 -8.55 0.95
N PHE A 156 13.51 -7.55 0.86
CA PHE A 156 13.45 -6.54 -0.20
C PHE A 156 14.01 -7.09 -1.52
N LYS A 157 13.27 -6.92 -2.63
CA LYS A 157 13.76 -7.26 -3.98
C LYS A 157 14.87 -6.31 -4.43
N VAL A 158 14.81 -5.06 -4.00
CA VAL A 158 15.86 -4.06 -4.17
C VAL A 158 16.14 -3.49 -2.80
N LYS A 159 17.41 -3.50 -2.35
CA LYS A 159 17.79 -2.93 -1.05
C LYS A 159 17.44 -1.44 -1.00
N PRO A 160 16.66 -0.98 0.00
CA PRO A 160 16.38 0.44 0.18
C PRO A 160 17.66 1.26 0.33
N LYS A 161 17.79 2.30 -0.49
CA LYS A 161 18.95 3.22 -0.50
C LYS A 161 18.54 4.65 -0.17
N TYR A 162 17.36 5.06 -0.62
CA TYR A 162 16.87 6.42 -0.46
C TYR A 162 15.63 6.41 0.44
N ILE A 163 15.79 6.96 1.64
CA ILE A 163 14.75 7.00 2.67
C ILE A 163 14.79 8.40 3.26
N ASN A 164 13.62 9.02 3.43
CA ASN A 164 13.55 10.34 4.02
C ASN A 164 13.91 10.30 5.51
N LYS A 165 14.29 11.48 6.07
CA LYS A 165 14.70 11.63 7.47
C LYS A 165 13.60 11.21 8.47
N LYS A 166 12.32 11.42 8.13
CA LYS A 166 11.18 11.02 8.96
C LYS A 166 11.06 9.50 9.03
N ASP A 167 11.06 8.82 7.88
CA ASP A 167 10.87 7.36 7.81
C ASP A 167 12.05 6.59 8.43
N SER A 168 13.27 7.16 8.38
CA SER A 168 14.45 6.56 9.00
C SER A 168 14.46 6.64 10.52
N LYS A 169 13.67 7.55 11.14
CA LYS A 169 13.60 7.78 12.58
C LYS A 169 12.44 7.06 13.27
N TYR A 170 11.58 6.36 12.54
CA TYR A 170 10.50 5.60 13.17
C TYR A 170 11.03 4.52 14.11
N LYS A 171 10.24 4.21 15.14
CA LYS A 171 10.56 3.14 16.09
C LYS A 171 10.39 1.76 15.46
N ASP A 172 11.15 0.78 15.95
CA ASP A 172 10.97 -0.62 15.61
C ASP A 172 9.57 -1.08 16.00
N ILE A 173 9.04 -2.07 15.27
CA ILE A 173 7.70 -2.62 15.53
C ILE A 173 7.54 -3.15 16.95
N SER A 174 8.63 -3.53 17.61
CA SER A 174 8.66 -4.00 19.00
C SER A 174 8.22 -2.92 20.00
N PHE A 175 8.38 -1.64 19.67
CA PHE A 175 8.03 -0.49 20.51
C PHE A 175 6.67 0.13 20.16
N ILE A 176 5.94 -0.43 19.22
CA ILE A 176 4.63 0.09 18.87
C ILE A 176 3.64 -0.31 19.93
N LYS A 177 3.04 0.72 20.57
CA LYS A 177 1.95 0.51 21.54
C LYS A 177 0.83 -0.30 20.86
N LYS A 178 0.31 -1.25 21.59
CA LYS A 178 -0.75 -2.15 21.14
C LYS A 178 -1.97 -1.36 20.65
N PHE A 179 -2.47 -1.63 19.44
CA PHE A 179 -3.68 -1.07 18.84
C PHE A 179 -4.93 -1.85 19.25
#